data_75f5670abf2232d7b3fb5df50eeea766
#
_entry.id   75f5670abf2232d7b3fb5df50eeea766
#
_cell.length_a   1.000
_cell.length_b   1.000
_cell.length_c   1.000
_cell.angle_alpha   90.00
_cell.angle_beta   90.00
_cell.angle_gamma   90.00
#
_symmetry.space_group_name_H-M   'P 1'
#
loop_
_entity.id
_entity.type
_entity.pdbx_description
1 polymer ?
#
loop_
_entity_poly.entity_id
_entity_poly.type
_entity_poly.pdbx_seq_one_letter_code
_entity_poly.pdbx_strand_id
1 'polypeptide(L)'
;MVILNKIYTRTGDDGSTGLATGERVQKWNLRVESYGAADETNSSIGVARLHSGSDPELDAMLGRIQNDLFDLGADLATPQRDKELGWKP
;
A
#
# COMPACT_ATOMS: atom_id res chain seq x y z
N MET A 1 5.48 3.93 -9.08
CA MET A 1 5.62 3.20 -7.82
C MET A 1 6.67 3.88 -6.95
N VAL A 2 6.34 4.14 -5.74
CA VAL A 2 7.18 4.93 -4.85
C VAL A 2 8.25 4.15 -4.10
N ILE A 3 8.33 2.85 -4.30
CA ILE A 3 9.27 1.99 -3.58
C ILE A 3 10.70 2.37 -3.84
N LEU A 4 11.03 2.83 -5.03
CA LEU A 4 12.40 3.21 -5.37
C LEU A 4 12.92 4.34 -4.49
N ASN A 5 12.06 5.27 -4.10
CA ASN A 5 12.47 6.37 -3.23
C ASN A 5 12.86 5.89 -1.85
N LYS A 6 12.21 4.83 -1.36
CA LYS A 6 12.50 4.28 -0.05
C LYS A 6 13.88 3.62 0.01
N ILE A 7 14.35 3.10 -1.11
CA ILE A 7 15.66 2.45 -1.18
C ILE A 7 16.78 3.43 -0.87
N TYR A 8 16.61 4.69 -1.27
CA TYR A 8 17.66 5.70 -1.17
C TYR A 8 17.55 6.58 0.06
N THR A 9 16.56 6.39 0.90
CA THR A 9 16.38 7.22 2.09
C THR A 9 17.15 6.72 3.29
N ARG A 10 17.66 5.51 3.24
CA ARG A 10 18.31 4.79 4.34
C ARG A 10 17.43 4.59 5.56
N THR A 11 16.20 5.04 5.52
CA THR A 11 15.28 4.96 6.65
C THR A 11 14.95 3.52 7.02
N GLY A 12 15.06 2.58 6.07
CA GLY A 12 14.80 1.18 6.32
C GLY A 12 16.00 0.27 6.28
N ASP A 13 17.23 0.82 6.23
CA ASP A 13 18.43 0.02 6.04
C ASP A 13 18.79 -0.85 7.25
N ASP A 14 18.26 -0.55 8.43
CA ASP A 14 18.45 -1.32 9.64
C ASP A 14 17.44 -2.47 9.80
N GLY A 15 16.67 -2.77 8.77
CA GLY A 15 15.63 -3.81 8.81
C GLY A 15 14.28 -3.33 9.30
N SER A 16 14.08 -2.03 9.47
CA SER A 16 12.81 -1.45 9.88
C SER A 16 12.26 -0.51 8.81
N THR A 17 10.99 -0.17 8.93
CA THR A 17 10.34 0.79 8.04
C THR A 17 9.33 1.61 8.84
N GLY A 18 8.98 2.77 8.32
CA GLY A 18 8.02 3.65 8.97
C GLY A 18 6.58 3.32 8.60
N LEU A 19 5.68 3.38 9.57
CA LEU A 19 4.25 3.36 9.33
C LEU A 19 3.75 4.79 9.05
N ALA A 20 2.50 4.91 8.61
CA ALA A 20 1.89 6.20 8.28
C ALA A 20 1.89 7.19 9.44
N THR A 21 1.90 6.70 10.67
CA THR A 21 1.93 7.50 11.89
C THR A 21 3.33 7.90 12.33
N GLY A 22 4.35 7.46 11.60
CA GLY A 22 5.75 7.68 11.98
C GLY A 22 6.33 6.61 12.88
N GLU A 23 5.54 5.67 13.36
CA GLU A 23 6.08 4.53 14.10
C GLU A 23 6.98 3.69 13.23
N ARG A 24 8.03 3.16 13.81
CA ARG A 24 8.94 2.27 13.10
C ARG A 24 8.75 0.85 13.59
N VAL A 25 8.68 -0.07 12.63
CA VAL A 25 8.53 -1.50 12.90
C VAL A 25 9.53 -2.26 12.04
N GLN A 26 9.78 -3.50 12.38
CA GLN A 26 10.66 -4.34 11.57
C GLN A 26 10.01 -4.63 10.22
N LYS A 27 10.85 -4.71 9.17
CA LYS A 27 10.36 -4.95 7.81
C LYS A 27 9.65 -6.29 7.65
N TRP A 28 9.96 -7.27 8.50
CA TRP A 28 9.32 -8.58 8.48
C TRP A 28 8.05 -8.65 9.34
N ASN A 29 7.64 -7.55 9.95
CA ASN A 29 6.38 -7.49 10.66
C ASN A 29 5.24 -7.86 9.72
N LEU A 30 4.30 -8.69 10.19
CA LEU A 30 3.21 -9.17 9.36
C LEU A 30 2.37 -8.04 8.76
N ARG A 31 2.18 -6.97 9.50
CA ARG A 31 1.45 -5.80 9.01
C ARG A 31 2.17 -5.15 7.82
N VAL A 32 3.49 -5.02 7.91
CA VAL A 32 4.31 -4.46 6.83
C VAL A 32 4.24 -5.36 5.60
N GLU A 33 4.35 -6.67 5.77
CA GLU A 33 4.22 -7.62 4.67
C GLU A 33 2.84 -7.52 4.02
N SER A 34 1.79 -7.33 4.83
CA SER A 34 0.42 -7.28 4.33
C SER A 34 0.18 -6.06 3.46
N TYR A 35 0.58 -4.87 3.89
CA TYR A 35 0.37 -3.70 3.04
C TYR A 35 1.32 -3.68 1.85
N GLY A 36 2.51 -4.29 1.97
CA GLY A 36 3.40 -4.49 0.83
C GLY A 36 2.78 -5.39 -0.22
N ALA A 37 2.12 -6.48 0.20
CA ALA A 37 1.42 -7.38 -0.72
C ALA A 37 0.24 -6.67 -1.40
N ALA A 38 -0.50 -5.84 -0.66
CA ALA A 38 -1.59 -5.05 -1.23
C ALA A 38 -1.07 -4.08 -2.30
N ASP A 39 0.07 -3.45 -2.04
CA ASP A 39 0.69 -2.52 -2.99
C ASP A 39 1.16 -3.24 -4.26
N GLU A 40 1.79 -4.40 -4.11
CA GLU A 40 2.23 -5.20 -5.26
C GLU A 40 1.04 -5.66 -6.11
N THR A 41 -0.03 -6.11 -5.47
CA THR A 41 -1.25 -6.52 -6.16
C THR A 41 -1.85 -5.33 -6.91
N ASN A 42 -1.90 -4.17 -6.26
CA ASN A 42 -2.43 -2.96 -6.88
C ASN A 42 -1.61 -2.56 -8.11
N SER A 43 -0.29 -2.66 -8.03
CA SER A 43 0.60 -2.38 -9.15
C SER A 43 0.37 -3.34 -10.31
N SER A 44 0.15 -4.62 -10.02
CA SER A 44 -0.15 -5.63 -11.05
C SER A 44 -1.46 -5.33 -11.77
N ILE A 45 -2.47 -4.89 -11.02
CA ILE A 45 -3.75 -4.48 -11.61
C ILE A 45 -3.56 -3.23 -12.49
N GLY A 46 -2.73 -2.29 -12.05
CA GLY A 46 -2.39 -1.12 -12.85
C GLY A 46 -1.80 -1.49 -14.20
N VAL A 47 -0.90 -2.47 -14.23
CA VAL A 47 -0.35 -3.00 -15.49
C VAL A 47 -1.45 -3.63 -16.34
N ALA A 48 -2.34 -4.42 -15.73
CA ALA A 48 -3.45 -5.05 -16.46
C ALA A 48 -4.37 -4.00 -17.10
N ARG A 49 -4.58 -2.86 -16.45
CA ARG A 49 -5.44 -1.78 -16.97
C ARG A 49 -4.87 -1.13 -18.24
N LEU A 50 -3.58 -1.26 -18.50
CA LEU A 50 -3.00 -0.79 -19.76
C LEU A 50 -3.60 -1.54 -20.96
N HIS A 51 -4.15 -2.72 -20.73
CA HIS A 51 -4.70 -3.59 -21.76
C HIS A 51 -6.22 -3.73 -21.69
N SER A 52 -6.89 -3.05 -20.78
CA SER A 52 -8.35 -3.15 -20.59
C SER A 52 -9.13 -1.99 -21.20
N GLY A 53 -8.48 -1.09 -21.93
CA GLY A 53 -9.12 0.11 -22.47
C GLY A 53 -10.24 -0.16 -23.46
N SER A 54 -10.22 -1.33 -24.13
CA SER A 54 -11.27 -1.72 -25.07
C SER A 54 -12.51 -2.32 -24.39
N ASP A 55 -12.46 -2.54 -23.07
CA ASP A 55 -13.57 -3.06 -22.29
C ASP A 55 -13.82 -2.14 -21.10
N PRO A 56 -14.71 -1.13 -21.27
CA PRO A 56 -14.95 -0.15 -20.20
C PRO A 56 -15.47 -0.74 -18.90
N GLU A 57 -16.27 -1.81 -18.97
CA GLU A 57 -16.78 -2.44 -17.74
C GLU A 57 -15.65 -3.11 -16.96
N LEU A 58 -14.77 -3.82 -17.66
CA LEU A 58 -13.62 -4.45 -17.04
C LEU A 58 -12.69 -3.39 -16.44
N ASP A 59 -12.40 -2.34 -17.21
CA ASP A 59 -11.50 -1.29 -16.73
C ASP A 59 -12.06 -0.60 -15.48
N ALA A 60 -13.36 -0.31 -15.46
CA ALA A 60 -14.00 0.29 -14.30
C ALA A 60 -13.96 -0.61 -13.07
N MET A 61 -14.15 -1.92 -13.27
CA MET A 61 -14.06 -2.89 -12.18
C MET A 61 -12.64 -2.95 -11.61
N LEU A 62 -11.64 -3.01 -12.47
CA LEU A 62 -10.24 -3.01 -12.04
C LEU A 62 -9.89 -1.73 -11.30
N GLY A 63 -10.43 -0.59 -11.74
CA GLY A 63 -10.24 0.69 -11.05
C GLY A 63 -10.82 0.69 -9.64
N ARG A 64 -11.99 0.11 -9.46
CA ARG A 64 -12.59 -0.02 -8.13
C ARG A 64 -11.75 -0.92 -7.23
N ILE A 65 -11.23 -2.02 -7.76
CA ILE A 65 -10.37 -2.92 -6.99
C ILE A 65 -9.10 -2.19 -6.57
N GLN A 66 -8.51 -1.38 -7.45
CA GLN A 66 -7.33 -0.59 -7.09
C GLN A 66 -7.61 0.39 -5.96
N ASN A 67 -8.76 1.05 -5.98
CA ASN A 67 -9.15 1.95 -4.91
C ASN A 67 -9.32 1.20 -3.59
N ASP A 68 -9.93 0.03 -3.62
CA ASP A 68 -10.12 -0.79 -2.44
C ASP A 68 -8.78 -1.27 -1.87
N LEU A 69 -7.85 -1.67 -2.73
CA LEU A 69 -6.51 -2.08 -2.31
C LEU A 69 -5.71 -0.91 -1.73
N PHE A 70 -5.87 0.27 -2.29
CA PHE A 70 -5.24 1.47 -1.77
C PHE A 70 -5.74 1.77 -0.35
N ASP A 71 -7.06 1.72 -0.16
CA ASP A 71 -7.67 1.94 1.16
C ASP A 71 -7.24 0.88 2.15
N LEU A 72 -7.19 -0.38 1.73
CA LEU A 72 -6.71 -1.47 2.57
C LEU A 72 -5.26 -1.25 2.99
N GLY A 73 -4.40 -0.85 2.05
CA GLY A 73 -3.00 -0.58 2.35
C GLY A 73 -2.84 0.55 3.36
N ALA A 74 -3.60 1.63 3.20
CA ALA A 74 -3.59 2.75 4.13
C ALA A 74 -4.07 2.31 5.52
N ASP A 75 -5.10 1.49 5.57
CA ASP A 75 -5.63 0.95 6.81
C ASP A 75 -4.61 0.07 7.53
N LEU A 76 -3.94 -0.80 6.79
CA LEU A 76 -2.90 -1.67 7.34
C LEU A 76 -1.69 -0.89 7.84
N ALA A 77 -1.40 0.25 7.25
CA ALA A 77 -0.29 1.10 7.65
C ALA A 77 -0.61 1.97 8.88
N THR A 78 -1.86 1.97 9.33
CA THR A 78 -2.31 2.79 10.46
C THR A 78 -2.61 1.88 11.66
N PRO A 79 -1.83 1.96 12.75
CA PRO A 79 -2.09 1.15 13.94
C PRO A 79 -3.49 1.41 14.52
N GLN A 80 -4.09 0.39 15.10
CA GLN A 80 -5.44 0.47 15.68
C GLN A 80 -5.54 1.58 16.72
N ARG A 81 -4.50 1.74 17.53
CA ARG A 81 -4.43 2.80 18.52
C ARG A 81 -4.70 4.19 17.93
N ASP A 82 -4.09 4.46 16.78
CA ASP A 82 -4.22 5.78 16.14
C ASP A 82 -5.59 5.97 15.51
N LYS A 83 -6.20 4.89 15.03
CA LYS A 83 -7.58 4.94 14.53
C LYS A 83 -8.55 5.27 15.66
N GLU A 84 -8.34 4.71 16.83
CA GLU A 84 -9.16 4.99 18.01
C GLU A 84 -9.03 6.44 18.48
N LEU A 85 -7.87 7.05 18.24
CA LEU A 85 -7.63 8.46 18.54
C LEU A 85 -8.12 9.39 17.44
N GLY A 86 -8.78 8.87 16.42
CA GLY A 86 -9.35 9.65 15.34
C GLY A 86 -8.41 9.98 14.19
N TRP A 87 -7.20 9.45 14.19
CA TRP A 87 -6.28 9.65 13.07
C TRP A 87 -6.78 8.93 11.81
N LYS A 88 -6.67 9.60 10.65
CA LYS A 88 -7.06 9.03 9.35
C LYS A 88 -5.96 9.26 8.35
N PRO A 89 -5.74 8.30 7.45
CA PRO A 89 -4.77 8.46 6.37
C PRO A 89 -5.16 9.57 5.40
#